data_ce292dbe07a342b1f154545542b5fd9c
#
_entry.id   ce292dbe07a342b1f154545542b5fd9c
#
_cell.length_a   1.000
_cell.length_b   1.000
_cell.length_c   1.000
_cell.angle_alpha   90.00
_cell.angle_beta   90.00
_cell.angle_gamma   90.00
#
_symmetry.space_group_name_H-M   'P 1'
#
loop_
_entity.id
_entity.type
_entity.pdbx_description
1 polymer ?
#
loop_
_entity_poly.entity_id
_entity_poly.type
_entity_poly.pdbx_seq_one_letter_code
_entity_poly.pdbx_strand_id
1 'polypeptide(L)'
;MPVVDALAAVLSGAAPLPEEMAALECAHHRVLSRDVAALRTQPPQAMSAMDGYALRAVDADRPGAKLRVIGEVAAGRPFGRILGAGEAVRIFTGGVIPDGADAVIIQEDTVCEPGGIAITEATFPGRHVRPAGFSAAL
;
A
#
# COMPACT_ATOMS: atom_id res chain seq x y z
N MET A 1 -37.17 32.13 0.78
CA MET A 1 -36.53 31.36 -0.32
C MET A 1 -35.84 30.18 0.31
N PRO A 2 -36.11 28.92 -0.13
CA PRO A 2 -35.41 27.73 0.34
C PRO A 2 -33.90 27.85 0.07
N VAL A 3 -33.08 27.18 0.92
CA VAL A 3 -31.60 27.23 0.80
C VAL A 3 -31.14 26.74 -0.58
N VAL A 4 -31.81 25.69 -1.09
CA VAL A 4 -31.51 25.13 -2.41
C VAL A 4 -31.70 26.14 -3.54
N ASP A 5 -32.78 26.92 -3.49
CA ASP A 5 -33.06 27.99 -4.48
C ASP A 5 -32.07 29.13 -4.38
N ALA A 6 -31.66 29.47 -3.16
CA ALA A 6 -30.65 30.50 -2.91
C ALA A 6 -29.29 30.05 -3.49
N LEU A 7 -28.89 28.79 -3.26
CA LEU A 7 -27.64 28.25 -3.79
C LEU A 7 -27.68 28.20 -5.32
N ALA A 8 -28.78 27.76 -5.91
CA ALA A 8 -28.95 27.74 -7.36
C ALA A 8 -28.86 29.13 -7.95
N ALA A 9 -29.49 30.15 -7.31
CA ALA A 9 -29.40 31.52 -7.74
C ALA A 9 -27.97 32.11 -7.66
N VAL A 10 -27.23 31.79 -6.59
CA VAL A 10 -25.83 32.24 -6.45
C VAL A 10 -24.93 31.59 -7.51
N LEU A 11 -25.16 30.34 -7.84
CA LEU A 11 -24.35 29.56 -8.81
C LEU A 11 -24.78 29.77 -10.27
N SER A 12 -25.92 30.41 -10.53
CA SER A 12 -26.49 30.52 -11.88
C SER A 12 -25.61 31.29 -12.90
N GLY A 13 -24.67 32.11 -12.43
CA GLY A 13 -23.69 32.81 -13.28
C GLY A 13 -22.27 32.25 -13.19
N ALA A 14 -22.06 31.20 -12.41
CA ALA A 14 -20.73 30.59 -12.26
C ALA A 14 -20.41 29.71 -13.45
N ALA A 15 -19.30 29.96 -14.12
CA ALA A 15 -18.75 29.10 -15.18
C ALA A 15 -17.26 28.88 -14.93
N PRO A 16 -16.74 27.72 -15.35
CA PRO A 16 -15.29 27.48 -15.33
C PRO A 16 -14.55 28.58 -16.11
N LEU A 17 -13.38 28.97 -15.62
CA LEU A 17 -12.49 29.85 -16.37
C LEU A 17 -11.96 29.11 -17.61
N PRO A 18 -11.53 29.85 -18.66
CA PRO A 18 -10.89 29.25 -19.83
C PRO A 18 -9.68 28.41 -19.45
N GLU A 19 -9.50 27.29 -20.16
CA GLU A 19 -8.31 26.45 -20.02
C GLU A 19 -7.06 27.16 -20.53
N GLU A 20 -5.93 26.95 -19.84
CA GLU A 20 -4.62 27.40 -20.29
C GLU A 20 -3.55 26.35 -20.00
N MET A 21 -2.48 26.36 -20.78
CA MET A 21 -1.28 25.58 -20.50
C MET A 21 -0.40 26.33 -19.51
N ALA A 22 -0.08 25.71 -18.39
CA ALA A 22 0.82 26.26 -17.39
C ALA A 22 2.08 25.37 -17.27
N ALA A 23 3.24 26.01 -17.13
CA ALA A 23 4.46 25.29 -16.78
C ALA A 23 4.31 24.65 -15.37
N LEU A 24 4.97 23.53 -15.13
CA LEU A 24 4.82 22.76 -13.88
C LEU A 24 5.13 23.61 -12.64
N GLU A 25 6.16 24.44 -12.69
CA GLU A 25 6.55 25.38 -11.64
C GLU A 25 5.47 26.45 -11.34
N CYS A 26 4.57 26.69 -12.29
CA CYS A 26 3.46 27.64 -12.17
C CYS A 26 2.11 26.95 -11.87
N ALA A 27 2.10 25.61 -11.70
CA ALA A 27 0.88 24.82 -11.55
C ALA A 27 0.33 24.82 -10.11
N HIS A 28 1.09 25.26 -9.13
CA HIS A 28 0.68 25.30 -7.73
C HIS A 28 -0.58 26.17 -7.55
N HIS A 29 -1.55 25.67 -6.80
CA HIS A 29 -2.89 26.26 -6.60
C HIS A 29 -3.77 26.36 -7.86
N ARG A 30 -3.45 25.67 -8.94
CA ARG A 30 -4.31 25.55 -10.10
C ARG A 30 -5.15 24.29 -10.06
N VAL A 31 -6.27 24.30 -10.73
CA VAL A 31 -7.17 23.16 -10.87
C VAL A 31 -6.95 22.55 -12.25
N LEU A 32 -6.77 21.24 -12.31
CA LEU A 32 -6.70 20.53 -13.60
C LEU A 32 -8.05 20.64 -14.34
N SER A 33 -7.99 21.06 -15.59
CA SER A 33 -9.18 21.19 -16.45
C SER A 33 -9.58 19.85 -17.09
N ARG A 34 -8.66 18.88 -17.11
CA ARG A 34 -8.85 17.53 -17.67
C ARG A 34 -8.21 16.50 -16.77
N ASP A 35 -8.73 15.29 -16.84
CA ASP A 35 -8.13 14.14 -16.15
C ASP A 35 -6.71 13.88 -16.65
N VAL A 36 -5.81 13.62 -15.73
CA VAL A 36 -4.42 13.23 -16.02
C VAL A 36 -4.22 11.79 -15.59
N ALA A 37 -3.87 10.94 -16.55
CA ALA A 37 -3.55 9.54 -16.28
C ALA A 37 -2.05 9.33 -16.06
N ALA A 38 -1.69 8.54 -15.07
CA ALA A 38 -0.30 8.12 -14.87
C ALA A 38 0.18 7.27 -16.06
N LEU A 39 1.37 7.56 -16.57
CA LEU A 39 2.00 6.80 -17.67
C LEU A 39 2.69 5.52 -17.18
N ARG A 40 2.83 5.33 -15.87
CA ARG A 40 3.49 4.16 -15.27
C ARG A 40 2.72 3.69 -14.06
N THR A 41 2.67 2.36 -13.90
CA THR A 41 2.17 1.73 -12.68
C THR A 41 3.19 1.95 -11.56
N GLN A 42 2.76 2.55 -10.43
CA GLN A 42 3.62 2.82 -9.29
C GLN A 42 2.90 2.44 -7.98
N PRO A 43 3.47 1.55 -7.15
CA PRO A 43 4.62 0.71 -7.46
C PRO A 43 4.30 -0.33 -8.56
N PRO A 44 5.30 -0.86 -9.28
CA PRO A 44 5.06 -1.82 -10.36
C PRO A 44 4.59 -3.19 -9.87
N GLN A 45 4.88 -3.52 -8.62
CA GLN A 45 4.52 -4.76 -7.94
C GLN A 45 4.05 -4.45 -6.51
N ALA A 46 3.38 -5.40 -5.86
CA ALA A 46 3.02 -5.26 -4.46
C ALA A 46 4.28 -5.13 -3.59
N MET A 47 4.29 -4.15 -2.70
CA MET A 47 5.44 -3.84 -1.84
C MET A 47 5.04 -3.71 -0.38
N SER A 48 5.98 -3.99 0.53
CA SER A 48 5.78 -3.77 1.95
C SER A 48 5.67 -2.27 2.28
N ALA A 49 4.68 -1.92 3.08
CA ALA A 49 4.54 -0.58 3.65
C ALA A 49 5.34 -0.39 4.94
N MET A 50 5.81 -1.48 5.57
CA MET A 50 6.44 -1.49 6.89
C MET A 50 7.62 -2.46 6.93
N ASP A 51 8.47 -2.31 7.94
CA ASP A 51 9.50 -3.28 8.28
C ASP A 51 8.89 -4.40 9.13
N GLY A 52 9.14 -5.66 8.76
CA GLY A 52 8.52 -6.78 9.45
C GLY A 52 8.75 -8.11 8.74
N TYR A 53 7.70 -8.90 8.66
CA TYR A 53 7.73 -10.23 8.06
C TYR A 53 6.57 -10.40 7.09
N ALA A 54 6.89 -10.74 5.84
CA ALA A 54 5.90 -11.15 4.84
C ALA A 54 5.49 -12.59 5.12
N LEU A 55 4.20 -12.86 5.10
CA LEU A 55 3.62 -14.14 5.46
C LEU A 55 2.26 -14.33 4.80
N ARG A 56 1.68 -15.52 4.95
CA ARG A 56 0.29 -15.79 4.60
C ARG A 56 -0.58 -15.44 5.81
N ALA A 57 -1.53 -14.55 5.63
CA ALA A 57 -2.42 -14.11 6.72
C ALA A 57 -3.16 -15.26 7.41
N VAL A 58 -3.52 -16.30 6.63
CA VAL A 58 -4.18 -17.50 7.16
C VAL A 58 -3.32 -18.27 8.19
N ASP A 59 -2.00 -18.14 8.14
CA ASP A 59 -1.08 -18.77 9.09
C ASP A 59 -0.81 -17.91 10.33
N ALA A 60 -1.38 -16.70 10.36
CA ALA A 60 -1.20 -15.68 11.39
C ALA A 60 -2.54 -15.07 11.85
N ASP A 61 -3.59 -15.88 11.86
CA ASP A 61 -4.97 -15.50 12.17
C ASP A 61 -5.25 -15.29 13.67
N ARG A 62 -4.27 -15.61 14.53
CA ARG A 62 -4.39 -15.49 16.00
C ARG A 62 -3.05 -15.22 16.67
N PRO A 63 -3.03 -14.50 17.80
CA PRO A 63 -1.84 -14.37 18.63
C PRO A 63 -1.27 -15.73 19.04
N GLY A 64 0.06 -15.80 19.13
CA GLY A 64 0.80 -17.02 19.46
C GLY A 64 1.04 -17.97 18.29
N ALA A 65 0.55 -17.68 17.08
CA ALA A 65 0.91 -18.45 15.89
C ALA A 65 2.42 -18.33 15.64
N LYS A 66 3.06 -19.48 15.31
CA LYS A 66 4.50 -19.58 15.09
C LYS A 66 4.80 -19.81 13.63
N LEU A 67 5.76 -19.04 13.12
CA LEU A 67 6.16 -19.07 11.73
C LEU A 67 7.67 -19.22 11.63
N ARG A 68 8.12 -20.07 10.72
CA ARG A 68 9.54 -20.29 10.43
C ARG A 68 10.05 -19.20 9.50
N VAL A 69 11.07 -18.46 9.89
CA VAL A 69 11.72 -17.47 9.04
C VAL A 69 12.69 -18.18 8.09
N ILE A 70 12.43 -18.08 6.79
CA ILE A 70 13.14 -18.83 5.75
C ILE A 70 14.10 -17.98 4.92
N GLY A 71 14.19 -16.69 5.19
CA GLY A 71 15.07 -15.76 4.49
C GLY A 71 14.67 -14.31 4.68
N GLU A 72 15.22 -13.48 3.81
CA GLU A 72 15.06 -12.04 3.84
C GLU A 72 14.85 -11.48 2.44
N VAL A 73 13.96 -10.48 2.31
CA VAL A 73 13.78 -9.65 1.12
C VAL A 73 14.64 -8.40 1.29
N ALA A 74 15.80 -8.38 0.66
CA ALA A 74 16.63 -7.19 0.59
C ALA A 74 16.08 -6.18 -0.44
N ALA A 75 16.35 -4.89 -0.23
CA ALA A 75 15.98 -3.83 -1.17
C ALA A 75 16.53 -4.14 -2.58
N GLY A 76 15.63 -4.11 -3.58
CA GLY A 76 15.98 -4.38 -4.98
C GLY A 76 16.26 -5.86 -5.30
N ARG A 77 16.08 -6.77 -4.35
CA ARG A 77 16.23 -8.23 -4.56
C ARG A 77 14.97 -8.97 -4.15
N PRO A 78 14.08 -9.30 -5.09
CA PRO A 78 12.89 -10.12 -4.82
C PRO A 78 13.29 -11.48 -4.23
N PHE A 79 12.43 -12.02 -3.36
CA PHE A 79 12.62 -13.36 -2.84
C PHE A 79 12.31 -14.40 -3.93
N GLY A 80 13.30 -15.21 -4.29
CA GLY A 80 13.22 -16.10 -5.45
C GLY A 80 12.44 -17.41 -5.23
N ARG A 81 11.61 -17.50 -4.16
CA ARG A 81 10.89 -18.70 -3.80
C ARG A 81 9.46 -18.35 -3.36
N ILE A 82 8.50 -19.25 -3.62
CA ILE A 82 7.12 -19.13 -3.15
C ILE A 82 7.06 -19.46 -1.66
N LEU A 83 6.36 -18.65 -0.87
CA LEU A 83 6.11 -18.90 0.54
C LEU A 83 5.12 -20.06 0.72
N GLY A 84 5.51 -21.04 1.53
CA GLY A 84 4.67 -22.14 1.96
C GLY A 84 3.89 -21.85 3.24
N ALA A 85 3.05 -22.81 3.67
CA ALA A 85 2.33 -22.75 4.93
C ALA A 85 3.30 -22.71 6.13
N GLY A 86 3.02 -21.87 7.13
CA GLY A 86 3.84 -21.73 8.33
C GLY A 86 5.21 -21.08 8.10
N GLU A 87 5.44 -20.47 6.93
CA GLU A 87 6.67 -19.77 6.60
C GLU A 87 6.50 -18.26 6.65
N ALA A 88 7.57 -17.55 6.98
CA ALA A 88 7.68 -16.09 6.92
C ALA A 88 9.04 -15.70 6.33
N VAL A 89 9.10 -14.53 5.74
CA VAL A 89 10.33 -13.92 5.21
C VAL A 89 10.50 -12.54 5.82
N ARG A 90 11.67 -12.24 6.35
CA ARG A 90 12.01 -10.87 6.80
C ARG A 90 11.89 -9.93 5.63
N ILE A 91 11.19 -8.80 5.81
CA ILE A 91 10.98 -7.81 4.76
C ILE A 91 11.15 -6.41 5.31
N PHE A 92 11.62 -5.50 4.47
CA PHE A 92 11.75 -4.09 4.78
C PHE A 92 10.81 -3.26 3.92
N THR A 93 10.50 -2.06 4.38
CA THR A 93 9.67 -1.09 3.66
C THR A 93 10.18 -0.92 2.22
N GLY A 94 9.29 -1.02 1.26
CA GLY A 94 9.62 -0.99 -0.17
C GLY A 94 10.14 -2.32 -0.74
N GLY A 95 10.28 -3.36 0.08
CA GLY A 95 10.56 -4.72 -0.39
C GLY A 95 9.37 -5.29 -1.18
N VAL A 96 9.65 -6.04 -2.24
CA VAL A 96 8.61 -6.71 -3.03
C VAL A 96 8.02 -7.86 -2.22
N ILE A 97 6.69 -7.92 -2.14
CA ILE A 97 5.99 -9.00 -1.45
C ILE A 97 6.30 -10.33 -2.17
N PRO A 98 6.82 -11.34 -1.46
CA PRO A 98 7.10 -12.65 -2.06
C PRO A 98 5.83 -13.33 -2.57
N ASP A 99 5.96 -14.10 -3.63
CA ASP A 99 4.88 -14.98 -4.09
C ASP A 99 4.44 -15.92 -2.95
N GLY A 100 3.12 -16.06 -2.77
CA GLY A 100 2.53 -16.84 -1.70
C GLY A 100 2.28 -16.06 -0.40
N ALA A 101 2.88 -14.88 -0.21
CA ALA A 101 2.55 -13.98 0.88
C ALA A 101 1.42 -13.01 0.47
N ASP A 102 0.56 -12.68 1.41
CA ASP A 102 -0.55 -11.74 1.20
C ASP A 102 -0.68 -10.68 2.31
N ALA A 103 0.20 -10.73 3.31
CA ALA A 103 0.25 -9.76 4.40
C ALA A 103 1.68 -9.54 4.90
N VAL A 104 1.87 -8.41 5.58
CA VAL A 104 3.08 -8.13 6.36
C VAL A 104 2.66 -7.86 7.80
N ILE A 105 3.32 -8.52 8.76
CA ILE A 105 3.24 -8.18 10.17
C ILE A 105 4.46 -7.35 10.54
N ILE A 106 4.25 -6.26 11.27
CA ILE A 106 5.36 -5.40 11.71
C ILE A 106 6.22 -6.12 12.75
N GLN A 107 7.49 -5.78 12.82
CA GLN A 107 8.42 -6.46 13.74
C GLN A 107 8.02 -6.30 15.20
N GLU A 108 7.38 -5.20 15.57
CA GLU A 108 6.90 -4.88 16.91
C GLU A 108 5.79 -5.83 17.38
N ASP A 109 5.04 -6.41 16.43
CA ASP A 109 3.98 -7.39 16.68
C ASP A 109 4.50 -8.84 16.62
N THR A 110 5.81 -9.03 16.79
CA THR A 110 6.45 -10.35 16.76
C THR A 110 7.43 -10.53 17.92
N VAL A 111 7.59 -11.78 18.36
CA VAL A 111 8.63 -12.22 19.28
C VAL A 111 9.55 -13.17 18.54
N CYS A 112 10.85 -12.87 18.55
CA CYS A 112 11.85 -13.76 17.95
C CYS A 112 11.96 -15.06 18.75
N GLU A 113 11.96 -16.18 18.05
CA GLU A 113 12.17 -17.52 18.58
C GLU A 113 13.31 -18.22 17.80
N PRO A 114 13.90 -19.30 18.34
CA PRO A 114 14.87 -20.10 17.59
C PRO A 114 14.30 -20.59 16.26
N GLY A 115 14.85 -20.09 15.14
CA GLY A 115 14.45 -20.45 13.78
C GLY A 115 13.17 -19.79 13.26
N GLY A 116 12.57 -18.83 13.99
CA GLY A 116 11.33 -18.21 13.55
C GLY A 116 10.85 -17.04 14.40
N ILE A 117 9.56 -16.82 14.32
CA ILE A 117 8.85 -15.80 15.08
C ILE A 117 7.55 -16.37 15.65
N ALA A 118 7.11 -15.83 16.78
CA ALA A 118 5.72 -15.93 17.25
C ALA A 118 5.06 -14.56 17.10
N ILE A 119 3.84 -14.52 16.58
CA ILE A 119 3.10 -13.27 16.40
C ILE A 119 2.35 -12.91 17.69
N THR A 120 2.27 -11.62 17.99
CA THR A 120 1.55 -11.10 19.17
C THR A 120 0.17 -10.57 18.84
N GLU A 121 -0.07 -10.21 17.57
CA GLU A 121 -1.33 -9.68 17.06
C GLU A 121 -1.73 -10.41 15.77
N ALA A 122 -3.01 -10.79 15.66
CA ALA A 122 -3.54 -11.40 14.44
C ALA A 122 -3.43 -10.46 13.23
N THR A 123 -3.19 -11.02 12.06
CA THR A 123 -3.17 -10.26 10.80
C THR A 123 -4.28 -10.70 9.84
N PHE A 124 -4.44 -9.98 8.76
CA PHE A 124 -5.46 -10.23 7.72
C PHE A 124 -4.87 -9.95 6.33
N PRO A 125 -5.43 -10.53 5.27
CA PRO A 125 -4.95 -10.31 3.91
C PRO A 125 -4.89 -8.83 3.53
N GLY A 126 -3.78 -8.40 2.93
CA GLY A 126 -3.53 -7.02 2.53
C GLY A 126 -2.97 -6.11 3.62
N ARG A 127 -2.91 -6.54 4.89
CA ARG A 127 -2.33 -5.71 5.97
C ARG A 127 -0.89 -5.34 5.64
N HIS A 128 -0.59 -4.02 5.68
CA HIS A 128 0.72 -3.42 5.38
C HIS A 128 1.29 -3.75 3.99
N VAL A 129 0.43 -4.11 3.04
CA VAL A 129 0.80 -4.29 1.63
C VAL A 129 0.33 -3.11 0.81
N ARG A 130 1.22 -2.49 0.06
CA ARG A 130 0.91 -1.51 -0.99
C ARG A 130 0.71 -2.29 -2.29
N PRO A 131 -0.50 -2.40 -2.83
CA PRO A 131 -0.71 -3.10 -4.10
C PRO A 131 -0.03 -2.38 -5.27
N ALA A 132 0.19 -3.10 -6.37
CA ALA A 132 0.64 -2.49 -7.61
C ALA A 132 -0.30 -1.35 -8.03
N GLY A 133 0.26 -0.22 -8.48
CA GLY A 133 -0.52 0.96 -8.87
C GLY A 133 -1.09 1.79 -7.73
N PHE A 134 -0.79 1.47 -6.48
CA PHE A 134 -1.34 2.19 -5.30
C PHE A 134 -1.13 3.70 -5.35
N SER A 135 0.01 4.18 -5.86
CA SER A 135 0.35 5.61 -5.93
C SER A 135 -0.32 6.34 -7.12
N ALA A 136 -0.99 5.63 -7.99
CA ALA A 136 -1.73 6.22 -9.12
C ALA A 136 -3.19 6.55 -8.78
N ALA A 137 -3.63 6.26 -7.56
CA ALA A 137 -5.01 6.44 -7.08
C ALA A 137 -5.20 7.70 -6.22
N LEU A 138 -4.35 8.73 -6.40
CA LEU A 138 -4.47 10.02 -5.71
C LEU A 138 -5.04 11.07 -6.64
#